data_2eaa6b9376eddf2a1fd27783d2faa2dc
#
_entry.id   2eaa6b9376eddf2a1fd27783d2faa2dc
#
_cell.length_a   1.000
_cell.length_b   1.000
_cell.length_c   1.000
_cell.angle_alpha   90.00
_cell.angle_beta   90.00
_cell.angle_gamma   90.00
#
_symmetry.space_group_name_H-M   'P 1'
#
loop_
_entity.id
_entity.type
_entity.pdbx_description
1 polymer ?
#
loop_
_entity_poly.entity_id
_entity_poly.type
_entity_poly.pdbx_seq_one_letter_code
_entity_poly.pdbx_strand_id
1 'polypeptide(L)'
;MKYYSPIQIENLKTIQEKVFNVFPKEKLNTKIDSLFYIPDNIKTFLSIPELRAELDRLGWTPYVMPFAFYIVQPTKGTIVHIDSGDLKYSLNVPILNCNDTFVNFYVTKEQPIMQTYLEYDRTINYFRYNPVKCKLADKLEMTTPHVIKVKEVHNITNLNTGPRITLLIRLKSNLDLSYLFE
;
A
#
# COMPACT_ATOMS: atom_id res chain seq x y z
N MET A 1 11.50 15.55 7.04
CA MET A 1 11.25 14.90 5.73
C MET A 1 9.82 14.39 5.74
N LYS A 2 9.04 14.66 4.71
CA LYS A 2 7.64 14.22 4.62
C LYS A 2 7.59 12.86 3.91
N TYR A 3 6.98 11.87 4.51
CA TYR A 3 6.94 10.47 4.03
C TYR A 3 5.72 10.15 3.19
N TYR A 4 4.65 10.93 3.36
CA TYR A 4 3.36 10.75 2.71
C TYR A 4 2.70 12.10 2.42
N SER A 5 1.73 12.07 1.49
CA SER A 5 0.90 13.24 1.17
C SER A 5 -0.54 12.81 0.93
N PRO A 6 -1.52 13.49 1.54
CA PRO A 6 -2.93 13.18 1.29
C PRO A 6 -3.29 13.53 -0.15
N ILE A 7 -4.18 12.72 -0.74
CA ILE A 7 -4.74 12.95 -2.08
C ILE A 7 -6.25 12.99 -1.97
N GLN A 8 -6.82 14.08 -2.46
CA GLN A 8 -8.26 14.17 -2.59
C GLN A 8 -8.73 13.34 -3.79
N ILE A 9 -9.58 12.36 -3.52
CA ILE A 9 -10.24 11.52 -4.53
C ILE A 9 -11.72 11.83 -4.50
N GLU A 10 -12.24 12.26 -5.64
CA GLU A 10 -13.68 12.41 -5.83
C GLU A 10 -14.34 11.02 -5.84
N ASN A 11 -15.60 10.96 -5.41
CA ASN A 11 -16.35 9.69 -5.35
C ASN A 11 -15.66 8.55 -4.59
N LEU A 12 -14.78 8.87 -3.61
CA LEU A 12 -14.00 7.89 -2.85
C LEU A 12 -14.87 6.73 -2.33
N LYS A 13 -16.02 7.03 -1.73
CA LYS A 13 -16.93 6.02 -1.18
C LYS A 13 -17.41 5.04 -2.26
N THR A 14 -17.80 5.55 -3.42
CA THR A 14 -18.24 4.72 -4.55
C THR A 14 -17.10 3.84 -5.06
N ILE A 15 -15.89 4.39 -5.14
CA ILE A 15 -14.69 3.63 -5.52
C ILE A 15 -14.42 2.52 -4.51
N GLN A 16 -14.45 2.83 -3.22
CA GLN A 16 -14.24 1.84 -2.14
C GLN A 16 -15.24 0.68 -2.23
N GLU A 17 -16.54 0.98 -2.39
CA GLU A 17 -17.62 -0.02 -2.52
C GLU A 17 -17.41 -0.90 -3.75
N LYS A 18 -17.14 -0.31 -4.93
CA LYS A 18 -16.92 -1.06 -6.17
C LYS A 18 -15.67 -1.91 -6.12
N VAL A 19 -14.57 -1.37 -5.60
CA VAL A 19 -13.31 -2.11 -5.40
C VAL A 19 -13.53 -3.26 -4.41
N PHE A 20 -14.23 -3.02 -3.31
CA PHE A 20 -14.53 -4.07 -2.34
C PHE A 20 -15.42 -5.16 -2.94
N ASN A 21 -16.38 -4.82 -3.82
CA ASN A 21 -17.26 -5.80 -4.46
C ASN A 21 -16.52 -6.78 -5.38
N VAL A 22 -15.45 -6.32 -6.04
CA VAL A 22 -14.62 -7.19 -6.90
C VAL A 22 -13.47 -7.87 -6.16
N PHE A 23 -13.25 -7.52 -4.89
CA PHE A 23 -12.23 -8.14 -4.04
C PHE A 23 -12.62 -9.58 -3.68
N PRO A 24 -11.74 -10.58 -3.81
CA PRO A 24 -12.00 -11.98 -3.48
C PRO A 24 -12.11 -12.16 -1.96
N LYS A 25 -13.35 -12.37 -1.47
CA LYS A 25 -13.68 -12.38 -0.03
C LYS A 25 -13.00 -13.52 0.74
N GLU A 26 -12.67 -14.62 0.07
CA GLU A 26 -11.92 -15.74 0.66
C GLU A 26 -10.54 -15.33 1.17
N LYS A 27 -9.95 -14.24 0.64
CA LYS A 27 -8.67 -13.70 1.10
C LYS A 27 -8.75 -13.00 2.46
N LEU A 28 -9.96 -12.70 2.95
CA LEU A 28 -10.14 -12.10 4.28
C LEU A 28 -9.76 -13.05 5.42
N ASN A 29 -9.93 -14.34 5.20
CA ASN A 29 -9.72 -15.39 6.21
C ASN A 29 -8.35 -16.06 6.06
N THR A 30 -7.35 -15.34 5.60
CA THR A 30 -5.98 -15.90 5.53
C THR A 30 -5.43 -16.19 6.92
N LYS A 31 -4.64 -17.29 7.05
CA LYS A 31 -3.95 -17.67 8.29
C LYS A 31 -2.64 -16.92 8.49
N ILE A 32 -2.17 -16.17 7.50
CA ILE A 32 -0.94 -15.39 7.58
C ILE A 32 -1.23 -13.99 8.11
N ASP A 33 -0.30 -13.41 8.86
CA ASP A 33 -0.47 -12.11 9.52
C ASP A 33 -0.72 -10.96 8.54
N SER A 34 -0.13 -11.03 7.36
CA SER A 34 -0.36 -10.09 6.27
C SER A 34 -0.22 -10.76 4.91
N LEU A 35 -0.99 -10.29 3.95
CA LEU A 35 -1.02 -10.81 2.58
C LEU A 35 -0.92 -9.66 1.58
N PHE A 36 0.05 -9.75 0.68
CA PHE A 36 0.13 -8.91 -0.51
C PHE A 36 -0.47 -9.68 -1.68
N TYR A 37 -1.61 -9.25 -2.17
CA TYR A 37 -2.36 -9.95 -3.22
C TYR A 37 -2.42 -9.13 -4.49
N ILE A 38 -1.91 -9.67 -5.58
CA ILE A 38 -2.03 -9.08 -6.93
C ILE A 38 -3.12 -9.85 -7.67
N PRO A 39 -4.25 -9.22 -8.04
CA PRO A 39 -5.28 -9.88 -8.84
C PRO A 39 -4.75 -10.29 -10.22
N ASP A 40 -5.16 -11.46 -10.70
CA ASP A 40 -4.76 -11.95 -12.03
C ASP A 40 -5.27 -11.06 -13.16
N ASN A 41 -6.41 -10.43 -12.96
CA ASN A 41 -7.02 -9.54 -13.93
C ASN A 41 -6.99 -8.07 -13.49
N ILE A 42 -5.89 -7.40 -13.80
CA ILE A 42 -5.72 -5.95 -13.60
C ILE A 42 -6.79 -5.12 -14.32
N LYS A 43 -7.28 -5.61 -15.47
CA LYS A 43 -8.29 -4.90 -16.26
C LYS A 43 -9.59 -4.72 -15.48
N THR A 44 -9.88 -5.61 -14.53
CA THR A 44 -11.07 -5.52 -13.67
C THR A 44 -11.09 -4.22 -12.86
N PHE A 45 -9.94 -3.74 -12.37
CA PHE A 45 -9.90 -2.49 -11.59
C PHE A 45 -9.90 -1.25 -12.48
N LEU A 46 -9.24 -1.30 -13.63
CA LEU A 46 -9.30 -0.21 -14.63
C LEU A 46 -10.68 -0.12 -15.30
N SER A 47 -11.52 -1.16 -15.16
CA SER A 47 -12.92 -1.12 -15.63
C SER A 47 -13.88 -0.47 -14.63
N ILE A 48 -13.44 -0.08 -13.42
CA ILE A 48 -14.21 0.74 -12.49
C ILE A 48 -14.13 2.20 -12.99
N PRO A 49 -15.22 2.74 -13.57
CA PRO A 49 -15.17 4.04 -14.27
C PRO A 49 -14.71 5.19 -13.36
N GLU A 50 -15.14 5.19 -12.11
CA GLU A 50 -14.81 6.24 -11.15
C GLU A 50 -13.34 6.21 -10.77
N LEU A 51 -12.75 5.03 -10.57
CA LEU A 51 -11.31 4.89 -10.31
C LEU A 51 -10.49 5.32 -11.53
N ARG A 52 -10.93 4.93 -12.72
CA ARG A 52 -10.28 5.34 -13.97
C ARG A 52 -10.33 6.84 -14.17
N ALA A 53 -11.51 7.45 -13.96
CA ALA A 53 -11.69 8.89 -14.08
C ALA A 53 -10.78 9.67 -13.13
N GLU A 54 -10.63 9.19 -11.88
CA GLU A 54 -9.71 9.81 -10.91
C GLU A 54 -8.25 9.71 -11.33
N LEU A 55 -7.81 8.56 -11.84
CA LEU A 55 -6.43 8.40 -12.32
C LEU A 55 -6.17 9.25 -13.57
N ASP A 56 -7.17 9.42 -14.44
CA ASP A 56 -7.09 10.31 -15.61
C ASP A 56 -7.05 11.79 -15.17
N ARG A 57 -7.90 12.19 -14.19
CA ARG A 57 -7.90 13.56 -13.62
C ARG A 57 -6.57 13.93 -12.99
N LEU A 58 -5.93 12.98 -12.32
CA LEU A 58 -4.60 13.14 -11.73
C LEU A 58 -3.47 13.08 -12.77
N GLY A 59 -3.76 12.69 -14.01
CA GLY A 59 -2.74 12.47 -15.05
C GLY A 59 -1.88 11.23 -14.83
N TRP A 60 -2.32 10.30 -13.96
CA TRP A 60 -1.48 9.17 -13.52
C TRP A 60 -1.72 7.87 -14.28
N THR A 61 -2.80 7.78 -15.07
CA THR A 61 -3.16 6.56 -15.81
C THR A 61 -2.00 5.94 -16.61
N PRO A 62 -1.14 6.70 -17.34
CA PRO A 62 -0.03 6.11 -18.10
C PRO A 62 1.07 5.50 -17.20
N TYR A 63 1.09 5.87 -15.93
CA TYR A 63 2.12 5.48 -14.96
C TYR A 63 1.66 4.37 -14.01
N VAL A 64 0.40 3.95 -14.10
CA VAL A 64 -0.12 2.89 -13.23
C VAL A 64 0.52 1.56 -13.58
N MET A 65 1.02 0.90 -12.55
CA MET A 65 1.49 -0.49 -12.58
C MET A 65 0.38 -1.43 -12.08
N PRO A 66 0.60 -2.74 -12.07
CA PRO A 66 -0.36 -3.65 -11.49
C PRO A 66 -0.82 -3.24 -10.10
N PHE A 67 -2.16 -3.18 -9.93
CA PHE A 67 -2.78 -2.98 -8.62
C PHE A 67 -2.47 -4.15 -7.70
N ALA A 68 -2.42 -3.87 -6.42
CA ALA A 68 -2.33 -4.90 -5.40
C ALA A 68 -3.26 -4.56 -4.24
N PHE A 69 -3.66 -5.58 -3.51
CA PHE A 69 -4.28 -5.42 -2.20
C PHE A 69 -3.27 -5.77 -1.11
N TYR A 70 -3.31 -4.99 -0.06
CA TYR A 70 -2.60 -5.34 1.15
C TYR A 70 -3.60 -5.60 2.27
N ILE A 71 -3.63 -6.84 2.71
CA ILE A 71 -4.49 -7.32 3.79
C ILE A 71 -3.62 -7.51 5.02
N VAL A 72 -4.01 -6.92 6.15
CA VAL A 72 -3.34 -7.12 7.43
C VAL A 72 -4.36 -7.62 8.44
N GLN A 73 -4.11 -8.76 9.04
CA GLN A 73 -5.02 -9.39 9.98
C GLN A 73 -5.19 -8.57 11.27
N PRO A 74 -6.28 -8.77 12.02
CA PRO A 74 -6.52 -8.07 13.28
C PRO A 74 -5.36 -8.20 14.26
N THR A 75 -5.00 -7.09 14.89
CA THR A 75 -3.92 -7.03 15.90
C THR A 75 -2.53 -7.44 15.38
N LYS A 76 -2.34 -7.45 14.06
CA LYS A 76 -1.09 -7.85 13.40
C LYS A 76 -0.41 -6.68 12.71
N GLY A 77 0.78 -6.93 12.23
CA GLY A 77 1.56 -5.97 11.47
C GLY A 77 2.46 -6.65 10.45
N THR A 78 3.10 -5.82 9.65
CA THR A 78 4.10 -6.28 8.67
C THR A 78 5.51 -6.15 9.23
N ILE A 79 6.46 -6.80 8.60
CA ILE A 79 7.89 -6.57 8.89
C ILE A 79 8.25 -5.11 8.58
N VAL A 80 9.30 -4.60 9.21
CA VAL A 80 9.90 -3.30 8.86
C VAL A 80 10.72 -3.48 7.59
N HIS A 81 10.39 -2.76 6.51
CA HIS A 81 10.95 -2.98 5.19
C HIS A 81 10.97 -1.70 4.33
N ILE A 82 11.59 -1.82 3.17
CA ILE A 82 11.39 -0.95 2.01
C ILE A 82 10.90 -1.80 0.84
N ASP A 83 10.11 -1.22 -0.05
CA ASP A 83 9.67 -1.92 -1.25
C ASP A 83 10.83 -2.14 -2.23
N SER A 84 10.83 -3.30 -2.87
CA SER A 84 11.80 -3.62 -3.92
C SER A 84 11.42 -3.05 -5.30
N GLY A 85 12.34 -3.16 -6.27
CA GLY A 85 12.14 -2.71 -7.65
C GLY A 85 12.23 -1.19 -7.81
N ASP A 86 11.78 -0.69 -8.96
CA ASP A 86 11.92 0.72 -9.36
C ASP A 86 10.77 1.63 -8.92
N LEU A 87 9.99 1.18 -7.94
CA LEU A 87 8.90 1.99 -7.40
C LEU A 87 9.44 3.07 -6.46
N LYS A 88 8.97 4.29 -6.63
CA LYS A 88 9.22 5.40 -5.69
C LYS A 88 7.99 5.70 -4.84
N TYR A 89 6.82 5.58 -5.45
CA TYR A 89 5.56 5.99 -4.87
C TYR A 89 4.46 4.93 -5.04
N SER A 90 3.55 4.89 -4.10
CA SER A 90 2.30 4.15 -4.18
C SER A 90 1.16 5.02 -3.70
N LEU A 91 0.07 5.11 -4.47
CA LEU A 91 -1.18 5.65 -3.98
C LEU A 91 -1.90 4.54 -3.22
N ASN A 92 -2.10 4.76 -1.94
CA ASN A 92 -2.76 3.83 -1.04
C ASN A 92 -4.18 4.32 -0.77
N VAL A 93 -5.17 3.53 -1.16
CA VAL A 93 -6.59 3.84 -0.97
C VAL A 93 -7.15 2.91 0.10
N PRO A 94 -7.64 3.43 1.25
CA PRO A 94 -8.27 2.63 2.28
C PRO A 94 -9.56 2.00 1.74
N ILE A 95 -9.78 0.70 1.95
CA ILE A 95 -10.95 -0.02 1.44
C ILE A 95 -11.84 -0.54 2.58
N LEU A 96 -11.24 -1.20 3.58
CA LEU A 96 -11.96 -1.79 4.69
C LEU A 96 -11.15 -1.71 5.98
N ASN A 97 -11.80 -1.37 7.11
CA ASN A 97 -11.23 -1.36 8.46
C ASN A 97 -9.88 -0.64 8.54
N CYS A 98 -9.78 0.55 7.95
CA CYS A 98 -8.54 1.31 7.92
C CYS A 98 -8.41 2.35 9.05
N ASN A 99 -9.42 2.51 9.91
CA ASN A 99 -9.29 3.20 11.20
C ASN A 99 -8.46 2.35 12.16
N ASP A 100 -7.78 2.95 13.12
CA ASP A 100 -6.85 2.29 14.05
C ASP A 100 -5.79 1.44 13.34
N THR A 101 -5.43 1.83 12.11
CA THR A 101 -4.38 1.19 11.32
C THR A 101 -3.36 2.21 10.85
N PHE A 102 -2.11 1.86 10.96
CA PHE A 102 -1.03 2.83 10.79
C PHE A 102 0.03 2.34 9.81
N VAL A 103 0.52 3.27 9.01
CA VAL A 103 1.82 3.13 8.34
C VAL A 103 2.83 3.85 9.22
N ASN A 104 3.79 3.12 9.75
CA ASN A 104 4.84 3.67 10.60
C ASN A 104 6.11 3.83 9.76
N PHE A 105 6.73 5.00 9.81
CA PHE A 105 7.98 5.30 9.14
C PHE A 105 9.12 5.35 10.13
N TYR A 106 10.29 4.86 9.71
CA TYR A 106 11.43 4.70 10.60
C TYR A 106 12.69 5.33 10.01
N VAL A 107 13.58 5.72 10.91
CA VAL A 107 14.97 6.03 10.59
C VAL A 107 15.86 4.96 11.20
N THR A 108 16.86 4.53 10.43
CA THR A 108 17.85 3.55 10.87
C THR A 108 19.19 3.80 10.19
N LYS A 109 20.28 3.38 10.85
CA LYS A 109 21.64 3.33 10.28
C LYS A 109 22.03 1.92 9.85
N GLU A 110 21.13 0.96 10.07
CA GLU A 110 21.38 -0.46 9.76
C GLU A 110 21.26 -0.71 8.26
N GLN A 111 22.09 -1.63 7.76
CA GLN A 111 21.94 -2.12 6.39
C GLN A 111 20.78 -3.11 6.33
N PRO A 112 19.96 -3.05 5.28
CA PRO A 112 18.87 -4.00 5.11
C PRO A 112 19.38 -5.41 4.82
N ILE A 113 18.60 -6.39 5.24
CA ILE A 113 18.78 -7.78 4.84
C ILE A 113 17.81 -8.06 3.70
N MET A 114 18.33 -8.47 2.55
CA MET A 114 17.48 -8.91 1.45
C MET A 114 16.85 -10.25 1.81
N GLN A 115 15.55 -10.34 1.72
CA GLN A 115 14.79 -11.56 1.92
C GLN A 115 13.90 -11.83 0.70
N THR A 116 13.97 -13.05 0.20
CA THR A 116 13.18 -13.50 -0.93
C THR A 116 12.03 -14.35 -0.42
N TYR A 117 10.82 -14.05 -0.87
CA TYR A 117 9.63 -14.87 -0.63
C TYR A 117 9.09 -15.37 -1.96
N LEU A 118 8.65 -16.60 -1.97
CA LEU A 118 7.86 -17.15 -3.07
C LEU A 118 6.38 -16.99 -2.70
N GLU A 119 5.67 -16.16 -3.44
CA GLU A 119 4.25 -15.92 -3.24
C GLU A 119 3.52 -16.09 -4.57
N TYR A 120 2.58 -17.06 -4.64
CA TYR A 120 1.81 -17.37 -5.85
C TYR A 120 2.68 -17.49 -7.12
N ASP A 121 3.72 -18.32 -7.08
CA ASP A 121 4.68 -18.55 -8.19
C ASP A 121 5.49 -17.32 -8.63
N ARG A 122 5.48 -16.25 -7.83
CA ARG A 122 6.30 -15.06 -8.05
C ARG A 122 7.31 -14.87 -6.94
N THR A 123 8.54 -14.61 -7.34
CA THR A 123 9.61 -14.22 -6.41
C THR A 123 9.45 -12.76 -6.04
N ILE A 124 9.19 -12.47 -4.77
CA ILE A 124 9.14 -11.12 -4.23
C ILE A 124 10.35 -10.91 -3.32
N ASN A 125 11.15 -9.89 -3.62
CA ASN A 125 12.27 -9.49 -2.80
C ASN A 125 11.88 -8.30 -1.93
N TYR A 126 12.19 -8.39 -0.63
CA TYR A 126 12.10 -7.26 0.29
C TYR A 126 13.47 -6.94 0.85
N PHE A 127 13.65 -5.70 1.21
CA PHE A 127 14.73 -5.27 2.07
C PHE A 127 14.18 -5.06 3.47
N ARG A 128 14.38 -6.01 4.36
CA ARG A 128 13.91 -5.93 5.74
C ARG A 128 14.96 -5.37 6.67
N TYR A 129 14.48 -4.76 7.76
CA TYR A 129 15.32 -4.22 8.83
C TYR A 129 14.98 -4.86 10.16
N ASN A 130 15.96 -4.89 11.08
CA ASN A 130 15.70 -5.29 12.46
C ASN A 130 14.90 -4.19 13.16
N PRO A 131 13.66 -4.43 13.61
CA PRO A 131 12.81 -3.40 14.19
C PRO A 131 13.40 -2.78 15.46
N VAL A 132 14.22 -3.52 16.22
CA VAL A 132 14.88 -3.03 17.44
C VAL A 132 15.91 -1.92 17.11
N LYS A 133 16.46 -1.92 15.89
CA LYS A 133 17.43 -0.92 15.41
C LYS A 133 16.79 0.25 14.67
N CYS A 134 15.47 0.25 14.54
CA CYS A 134 14.71 1.28 13.87
C CYS A 134 14.04 2.21 14.87
N LYS A 135 14.25 3.51 14.71
CA LYS A 135 13.58 4.53 15.50
C LYS A 135 12.37 5.06 14.73
N LEU A 136 11.19 5.02 15.35
CA LEU A 136 9.99 5.61 14.76
C LEU A 136 10.23 7.10 14.50
N ALA A 137 9.99 7.50 13.25
CA ALA A 137 10.15 8.88 12.79
C ALA A 137 8.79 9.56 12.58
N ASP A 138 7.81 8.81 12.05
CA ASP A 138 6.47 9.32 11.77
C ASP A 138 5.44 8.19 11.74
N LYS A 139 4.16 8.54 11.86
CA LYS A 139 3.05 7.60 11.93
C LYS A 139 1.84 8.18 11.20
N LEU A 140 1.36 7.49 10.18
CA LEU A 140 0.18 7.85 9.41
C LEU A 140 -0.99 6.92 9.73
N GLU A 141 -2.10 7.42 10.22
CA GLU A 141 -3.36 6.69 10.25
C GLU A 141 -3.99 6.68 8.86
N MET A 142 -4.33 5.49 8.35
CA MET A 142 -4.67 5.28 6.95
C MET A 142 -6.18 5.39 6.68
N THR A 143 -6.80 6.48 7.12
CA THR A 143 -8.26 6.72 6.97
C THR A 143 -8.65 7.37 5.65
N THR A 144 -7.71 8.02 4.98
CA THR A 144 -7.90 8.70 3.68
C THR A 144 -6.84 8.28 2.67
N PRO A 145 -7.05 8.50 1.36
CA PRO A 145 -6.05 8.19 0.34
C PRO A 145 -4.78 9.01 0.51
N HIS A 146 -3.63 8.34 0.39
CA HIS A 146 -2.31 8.98 0.48
C HIS A 146 -1.35 8.43 -0.57
N VAL A 147 -0.52 9.30 -1.13
CA VAL A 147 0.71 8.89 -1.80
C VAL A 147 1.78 8.67 -0.72
N ILE A 148 2.43 7.52 -0.79
CA ILE A 148 3.47 7.10 0.15
C ILE A 148 4.79 6.91 -0.59
N LYS A 149 5.90 7.36 0.01
CA LYS A 149 7.26 7.05 -0.42
C LYS A 149 7.62 5.63 0.01
N VAL A 150 7.57 4.69 -0.92
CA VAL A 150 7.78 3.25 -0.61
C VAL A 150 9.25 2.85 -0.49
N LYS A 151 10.18 3.77 -0.79
CA LYS A 151 11.63 3.60 -0.55
C LYS A 151 12.06 4.03 0.84
N GLU A 152 11.18 4.61 1.63
CA GLU A 152 11.43 4.91 3.02
C GLU A 152 11.14 3.67 3.88
N VAL A 153 11.91 3.49 4.94
CA VAL A 153 11.75 2.35 5.86
C VAL A 153 10.42 2.45 6.57
N HIS A 154 9.56 1.46 6.39
CA HIS A 154 8.22 1.47 6.95
C HIS A 154 7.70 0.08 7.32
N ASN A 155 6.62 0.07 8.08
CA ASN A 155 5.77 -1.09 8.28
C ASN A 155 4.31 -0.67 8.43
N ILE A 156 3.42 -1.65 8.50
CA ILE A 156 2.00 -1.43 8.74
C ILE A 156 1.61 -2.14 10.03
N THR A 157 0.79 -1.49 10.85
CA THR A 157 0.16 -2.10 12.02
C THR A 157 -1.35 -1.96 11.93
N ASN A 158 -2.06 -3.05 12.22
CA ASN A 158 -3.52 -3.07 12.31
C ASN A 158 -3.90 -3.33 13.77
N LEU A 159 -4.44 -2.32 14.46
CA LEU A 159 -4.94 -2.44 15.83
C LEU A 159 -6.46 -2.69 15.84
N ASN A 160 -7.11 -2.71 14.69
CA ASN A 160 -8.53 -2.97 14.56
C ASN A 160 -8.86 -4.44 14.87
N THR A 161 -10.12 -4.71 15.18
CA THR A 161 -10.65 -6.07 15.44
C THR A 161 -10.97 -6.85 14.15
N GLY A 162 -11.00 -6.19 12.98
CA GLY A 162 -11.22 -6.77 11.67
C GLY A 162 -9.99 -6.73 10.77
N PRO A 163 -9.95 -7.52 9.70
CA PRO A 163 -8.88 -7.43 8.70
C PRO A 163 -8.92 -6.09 8.00
N ARG A 164 -7.77 -5.43 7.91
CA ARG A 164 -7.58 -4.22 7.12
C ARG A 164 -7.36 -4.56 5.66
N ILE A 165 -7.99 -3.80 4.75
CA ILE A 165 -7.73 -3.88 3.32
C ILE A 165 -7.36 -2.50 2.80
N THR A 166 -6.24 -2.41 2.10
CA THR A 166 -5.83 -1.24 1.33
C THR A 166 -5.60 -1.62 -0.13
N LEU A 167 -6.15 -0.85 -1.05
CA LEU A 167 -5.78 -0.92 -2.46
C LEU A 167 -4.49 -0.13 -2.67
N LEU A 168 -3.48 -0.78 -3.22
CA LEU A 168 -2.20 -0.20 -3.59
C LEU A 168 -2.16 0.03 -5.10
N ILE A 169 -2.11 1.29 -5.50
CA ILE A 169 -1.90 1.69 -6.89
C ILE A 169 -0.43 2.06 -7.03
N ARG A 170 0.34 1.12 -7.55
CA ARG A 170 1.78 1.29 -7.72
C ARG A 170 2.05 2.18 -8.92
N LEU A 171 2.95 3.13 -8.76
CA LEU A 171 3.26 4.14 -9.78
C LEU A 171 4.67 3.94 -10.31
N LYS A 172 4.83 4.03 -11.64
CA LYS A 172 6.14 3.91 -12.30
C LYS A 172 7.10 4.98 -11.78
N SER A 173 8.37 4.66 -11.70
CA SER A 173 9.42 5.52 -11.14
C SER A 173 9.70 6.81 -11.93
N ASN A 174 9.27 6.87 -13.20
CA ASN A 174 9.40 8.05 -14.04
C ASN A 174 8.26 9.08 -13.86
N LEU A 175 7.26 8.79 -13.01
CA LEU A 175 6.30 9.79 -12.55
C LEU A 175 6.96 10.61 -11.44
N ASP A 176 7.10 11.91 -11.66
CA ASP A 176 7.61 12.81 -10.62
C ASP A 176 6.45 13.33 -9.76
N LEU A 177 6.48 12.97 -8.49
CA LEU A 177 5.56 13.42 -7.45
C LEU A 177 6.28 14.13 -6.30
N SER A 178 7.52 14.59 -6.52
CA SER A 178 8.32 15.25 -5.47
C SER A 178 7.60 16.46 -4.86
N TYR A 179 6.86 17.20 -5.68
CA TYR A 179 6.09 18.39 -5.27
C TYR A 179 5.02 18.10 -4.17
N LEU A 180 4.55 16.87 -4.05
CA LEU A 180 3.59 16.47 -3.00
C LEU A 180 4.23 16.42 -1.60
N PHE A 181 5.55 16.44 -1.53
CA PHE A 181 6.31 16.20 -0.29
C PHE A 181 7.14 17.43 0.15
N GLU A 182 6.93 18.56 -0.49
CA GLU A 182 7.50 19.87 -0.15
C GLU A 182 6.85 20.51 1.07
#